data_b7bd37b199b08fbd222fc544b61c8270
#
_entry.id   b7bd37b199b08fbd222fc544b61c8270
#
_cell.length_a   1.000
_cell.length_b   1.000
_cell.length_c   1.000
_cell.angle_alpha   90.00
_cell.angle_beta   90.00
_cell.angle_gamma   90.00
#
_symmetry.space_group_name_H-M   'P 1'
#
loop_
_entity.id
_entity.type
_entity.pdbx_description
1 polymer ?
#
loop_
_entity_poly.entity_id
_entity_poly.type
_entity_poly.pdbx_seq_one_letter_code
_entity_poly.pdbx_strand_id
1 'polypeptide(L)'
;MATTDTGLLAFSKTYRPFMYPWAVDLTVKHEEIHWVESEADLSEDIQDWKLKLSTQEKEFITQVLRLFTQSDVQVGENYHELMIPKFKNNEIRNMLSSFANREGVHQRAYALLNDTLGLPDEEHSAFMEYTEMADKIDFMKEGDIHSHTGLALVLAQSVFNEGMSLFASFVMLLNFQRFGKMKGMGTIVEWSIRDETMHVQGNAKLYREFCEEHPRIVNDELKSKIYEMAKNAVKLEERFIHLAYQSGEIEGLSENDVKQYIRHIADRRLLQLGMKPKFGVKDNPLPWLDWV
;
A
#
# COMPACT_ATOMS: atom_id res chain seq x y z
N MET A 1 -37.01 21.01 -8.95
CA MET A 1 -35.69 21.65 -9.26
C MET A 1 -34.66 20.53 -9.21
N ALA A 2 -34.04 20.22 -10.34
CA ALA A 2 -32.96 19.24 -10.35
C ALA A 2 -31.84 19.80 -9.46
N THR A 3 -31.51 19.12 -8.38
CA THR A 3 -30.28 19.35 -7.62
C THR A 3 -29.15 19.22 -8.64
N THR A 4 -28.43 20.31 -8.87
CA THR A 4 -27.20 20.26 -9.65
C THR A 4 -26.26 19.38 -8.83
N ASP A 5 -26.15 18.10 -9.20
CA ASP A 5 -25.15 17.20 -8.64
C ASP A 5 -23.78 17.84 -8.91
N THR A 6 -23.20 18.37 -7.87
CA THR A 6 -21.83 18.88 -7.83
C THR A 6 -21.11 18.12 -6.74
N GLY A 7 -19.81 17.90 -6.88
CA GLY A 7 -19.02 17.21 -5.87
C GLY A 7 -18.30 15.98 -6.41
N LEU A 8 -17.74 15.20 -5.51
CA LEU A 8 -16.87 14.05 -5.79
C LEU A 8 -17.56 12.97 -6.65
N LEU A 9 -18.86 12.76 -6.42
CA LEU A 9 -19.64 11.70 -7.09
C LEU A 9 -20.33 12.18 -8.38
N ALA A 10 -20.24 13.47 -8.71
CA ALA A 10 -20.88 14.06 -9.88
C ALA A 10 -19.91 14.22 -11.05
N PHE A 11 -20.39 14.04 -12.28
CA PHE A 11 -19.59 14.31 -13.48
C PHE A 11 -19.22 15.78 -13.60
N SER A 12 -17.94 16.06 -13.88
CA SER A 12 -17.50 17.41 -14.25
C SER A 12 -18.15 17.83 -15.58
N LYS A 13 -18.77 19.01 -15.60
CA LYS A 13 -19.41 19.56 -16.80
C LYS A 13 -18.37 20.12 -17.78
N THR A 14 -17.27 20.62 -17.26
CA THR A 14 -16.18 21.25 -18.00
C THR A 14 -14.86 20.86 -17.37
N TYR A 15 -13.77 20.94 -18.15
CA TYR A 15 -12.43 20.69 -17.62
C TYR A 15 -12.01 21.74 -16.59
N ARG A 16 -12.42 23.00 -16.76
CA ARG A 16 -12.16 24.10 -15.81
C ARG A 16 -13.46 24.89 -15.55
N PRO A 17 -13.58 25.54 -14.40
CA PRO A 17 -12.64 25.61 -13.27
C PRO A 17 -12.58 24.29 -12.48
N PHE A 18 -11.43 24.00 -11.85
CA PHE A 18 -11.27 22.82 -11.00
C PHE A 18 -12.02 22.98 -9.69
N MET A 19 -12.70 21.93 -9.27
CA MET A 19 -13.34 21.84 -7.94
C MET A 19 -12.35 21.33 -6.91
N TYR A 20 -11.46 20.40 -7.29
CA TYR A 20 -10.46 19.77 -6.44
C TYR A 20 -9.05 19.97 -7.02
N PRO A 21 -8.52 21.23 -7.05
CA PRO A 21 -7.20 21.50 -7.62
C PRO A 21 -6.07 20.68 -6.96
N TRP A 22 -6.22 20.32 -5.69
CA TRP A 22 -5.28 19.47 -4.99
C TRP A 22 -5.11 18.08 -5.66
N ALA A 23 -6.17 17.52 -6.23
CA ALA A 23 -6.09 16.23 -6.93
C ALA A 23 -5.34 16.38 -8.26
N VAL A 24 -5.50 17.52 -8.96
CA VAL A 24 -4.72 17.83 -10.16
C VAL A 24 -3.24 17.98 -9.81
N ASP A 25 -2.92 18.76 -8.77
CA ASP A 25 -1.54 18.97 -8.33
C ASP A 25 -0.86 17.66 -7.91
N LEU A 26 -1.59 16.78 -7.23
CA LEU A 26 -1.08 15.49 -6.81
C LEU A 26 -0.89 14.55 -8.02
N THR A 27 -1.81 14.54 -8.97
CA THR A 27 -1.66 13.79 -10.22
C THR A 27 -0.40 14.21 -10.97
N VAL A 28 -0.18 15.51 -11.15
CA VAL A 28 1.02 16.02 -11.83
C VAL A 28 2.29 15.57 -11.13
N LYS A 29 2.36 15.73 -9.80
CA LYS A 29 3.52 15.26 -9.02
C LYS A 29 3.75 13.75 -9.13
N HIS A 30 2.69 12.97 -9.15
CA HIS A 30 2.77 11.53 -9.29
C HIS A 30 3.28 11.11 -10.68
N GLU A 31 2.84 11.81 -11.74
CA GLU A 31 3.35 11.57 -13.08
C GLU A 31 4.82 12.01 -13.25
N GLU A 32 5.25 13.08 -12.58
CA GLU A 32 6.65 13.57 -12.62
C GLU A 32 7.65 12.56 -12.05
N ILE A 33 7.22 11.68 -11.14
CA ILE A 33 8.06 10.62 -10.55
C ILE A 33 7.86 9.26 -11.24
N HIS A 34 7.35 9.24 -12.47
CA HIS A 34 7.14 8.01 -13.23
C HIS A 34 8.44 7.22 -13.43
N TRP A 35 8.32 5.91 -13.37
CA TRP A 35 9.38 4.96 -13.65
C TRP A 35 8.80 3.70 -14.29
N VAL A 36 9.64 2.87 -14.88
CA VAL A 36 9.26 1.56 -15.41
C VAL A 36 10.23 0.49 -14.90
N GLU A 37 9.79 -0.73 -14.85
CA GLU A 37 10.51 -1.87 -14.29
C GLU A 37 11.93 -2.06 -14.87
N SER A 38 12.13 -1.73 -16.15
CA SER A 38 13.43 -1.86 -16.82
C SER A 38 14.47 -0.82 -16.39
N GLU A 39 14.10 0.21 -15.61
CA GLU A 39 15.03 1.20 -15.07
C GLU A 39 15.76 0.71 -13.82
N ALA A 40 15.23 -0.34 -13.16
CA ALA A 40 15.89 -0.96 -12.01
C ALA A 40 17.02 -1.89 -12.48
N ASP A 41 18.25 -1.59 -12.10
CA ASP A 41 19.41 -2.47 -12.40
C ASP A 41 19.48 -3.62 -11.40
N LEU A 42 19.08 -4.82 -11.86
CA LEU A 42 19.10 -6.05 -11.07
C LEU A 42 20.39 -6.90 -11.29
N SER A 43 21.38 -6.39 -12.00
CA SER A 43 22.58 -7.16 -12.37
C SER A 43 23.40 -7.60 -11.16
N GLU A 44 23.56 -6.74 -10.14
CA GLU A 44 24.23 -7.09 -8.90
C GLU A 44 23.40 -8.08 -8.06
N ASP A 45 22.06 -8.00 -8.10
CA ASP A 45 21.18 -8.88 -7.32
C ASP A 45 21.32 -10.36 -7.72
N ILE A 46 21.57 -10.64 -9.00
CA ILE A 46 21.85 -12.00 -9.48
C ILE A 46 23.10 -12.59 -8.79
N GLN A 47 24.13 -11.77 -8.62
CA GLN A 47 25.38 -12.18 -7.97
C GLN A 47 25.19 -12.34 -6.47
N ASP A 48 24.49 -11.39 -5.85
CA ASP A 48 24.17 -11.42 -4.43
C ASP A 48 23.33 -12.66 -4.10
N TRP A 49 22.28 -12.92 -4.91
CA TRP A 49 21.44 -14.09 -4.77
C TRP A 49 22.23 -15.39 -4.86
N LYS A 50 23.15 -15.51 -5.81
CA LYS A 50 23.93 -16.74 -6.01
C LYS A 50 25.03 -16.96 -4.99
N LEU A 51 25.74 -15.90 -4.61
CA LEU A 51 27.05 -15.98 -3.94
C LEU A 51 27.10 -15.39 -2.54
N LYS A 52 26.26 -14.37 -2.22
CA LYS A 52 26.35 -13.67 -0.94
C LYS A 52 25.26 -14.07 0.05
N LEU A 53 24.03 -14.35 -0.45
CA LEU A 53 22.93 -14.71 0.42
C LEU A 53 23.02 -16.13 0.92
N SER A 54 22.79 -16.33 2.22
CA SER A 54 22.58 -17.65 2.81
C SER A 54 21.25 -18.26 2.31
N THR A 55 21.11 -19.57 2.48
CA THR A 55 19.81 -20.25 2.19
C THR A 55 18.67 -19.64 2.97
N GLN A 56 18.90 -19.32 4.25
CA GLN A 56 17.91 -18.68 5.13
C GLN A 56 17.47 -17.30 4.61
N GLU A 57 18.41 -16.45 4.17
CA GLU A 57 18.10 -15.13 3.61
C GLU A 57 17.29 -15.23 2.30
N LYS A 58 17.63 -16.21 1.44
CA LYS A 58 16.88 -16.50 0.22
C LYS A 58 15.43 -16.93 0.53
N GLU A 59 15.26 -17.85 1.48
CA GLU A 59 13.94 -18.31 1.93
C GLU A 59 13.12 -17.16 2.51
N PHE A 60 13.75 -16.29 3.30
CA PHE A 60 13.11 -15.10 3.86
C PHE A 60 12.62 -14.15 2.76
N ILE A 61 13.46 -13.79 1.80
CA ILE A 61 13.09 -12.92 0.67
C ILE A 61 11.98 -13.57 -0.16
N THR A 62 12.10 -14.85 -0.48
CA THR A 62 11.08 -15.58 -1.24
C THR A 62 9.74 -15.56 -0.51
N GLN A 63 9.73 -15.77 0.80
CA GLN A 63 8.52 -15.72 1.61
C GLN A 63 7.83 -14.34 1.56
N VAL A 64 8.60 -13.26 1.55
CA VAL A 64 8.03 -11.91 1.42
C VAL A 64 7.50 -11.68 0.00
N LEU A 65 8.24 -12.09 -1.04
CA LEU A 65 7.86 -11.89 -2.44
C LEU A 65 6.61 -12.67 -2.85
N ARG A 66 6.32 -13.83 -2.24
CA ARG A 66 5.09 -14.62 -2.49
C ARG A 66 3.81 -13.81 -2.34
N LEU A 67 3.75 -12.93 -1.35
CA LEU A 67 2.57 -12.10 -1.11
C LEU A 67 2.59 -10.81 -1.93
N PHE A 68 3.77 -10.26 -2.19
CA PHE A 68 3.93 -8.86 -2.56
C PHE A 68 3.31 -8.54 -3.92
N THR A 69 3.63 -9.32 -4.96
CA THR A 69 3.06 -9.14 -6.31
C THR A 69 1.53 -9.24 -6.31
N GLN A 70 0.98 -10.16 -5.51
CA GLN A 70 -0.48 -10.35 -5.43
C GLN A 70 -1.16 -9.19 -4.68
N SER A 71 -0.48 -8.56 -3.72
CA SER A 71 -1.01 -7.38 -3.02
C SER A 71 -1.25 -6.22 -4.00
N ASP A 72 -0.30 -5.95 -4.90
CA ASP A 72 -0.41 -4.89 -5.91
C ASP A 72 -1.53 -5.18 -6.94
N VAL A 73 -1.75 -6.46 -7.28
CA VAL A 73 -2.91 -6.86 -8.10
C VAL A 73 -4.20 -6.47 -7.40
N GLN A 74 -4.33 -6.78 -6.10
CA GLN A 74 -5.54 -6.48 -5.34
C GLN A 74 -5.75 -4.98 -5.13
N VAL A 75 -4.69 -4.20 -4.90
CA VAL A 75 -4.78 -2.73 -4.81
C VAL A 75 -5.26 -2.14 -6.13
N GLY A 76 -4.68 -2.58 -7.25
CA GLY A 76 -5.11 -2.18 -8.60
C GLY A 76 -6.59 -2.48 -8.87
N GLU A 77 -7.06 -3.69 -8.53
CA GLU A 77 -8.47 -4.08 -8.64
C GLU A 77 -9.39 -3.15 -7.81
N ASN A 78 -8.98 -2.79 -6.59
CA ASN A 78 -9.78 -1.88 -5.74
C ASN A 78 -9.97 -0.49 -6.39
N TYR A 79 -8.95 0.04 -7.06
CA TYR A 79 -9.10 1.27 -7.84
C TYR A 79 -10.11 1.10 -8.98
N HIS A 80 -10.00 0.02 -9.77
CA HIS A 80 -10.83 -0.21 -10.94
C HIS A 80 -12.28 -0.54 -10.59
N GLU A 81 -12.51 -1.37 -9.57
CA GLU A 81 -13.82 -1.92 -9.25
C GLU A 81 -14.57 -1.11 -8.17
N LEU A 82 -13.85 -0.54 -7.19
CA LEU A 82 -14.48 0.10 -6.05
C LEU A 82 -14.48 1.62 -6.13
N MET A 83 -13.41 2.26 -6.58
CA MET A 83 -13.25 3.72 -6.51
C MET A 83 -13.58 4.43 -7.82
N ILE A 84 -12.90 4.15 -8.91
CA ILE A 84 -13.07 4.84 -10.22
C ILE A 84 -14.53 4.78 -10.72
N PRO A 85 -15.29 3.68 -10.53
CA PRO A 85 -16.68 3.64 -10.92
C PRO A 85 -17.60 4.55 -10.11
N LYS A 86 -17.20 4.97 -8.91
CA LYS A 86 -18.01 5.78 -7.99
C LYS A 86 -17.66 7.26 -8.05
N PHE A 87 -16.39 7.60 -8.03
CA PHE A 87 -15.94 8.98 -8.13
C PHE A 87 -16.03 9.47 -9.58
N LYS A 88 -16.98 10.35 -9.88
CA LYS A 88 -17.29 10.81 -11.25
C LYS A 88 -16.64 12.15 -11.60
N ASN A 89 -16.20 12.92 -10.60
CA ASN A 89 -15.47 14.14 -10.83
C ASN A 89 -14.16 13.87 -11.61
N ASN A 90 -13.87 14.68 -12.63
CA ASN A 90 -12.77 14.41 -13.56
C ASN A 90 -11.38 14.50 -12.91
N GLU A 91 -11.16 15.46 -12.00
CA GLU A 91 -9.88 15.62 -11.30
C GLU A 91 -9.58 14.39 -10.45
N ILE A 92 -10.59 13.92 -9.71
CA ILE A 92 -10.49 12.73 -8.84
C ILE A 92 -10.27 11.45 -9.66
N ARG A 93 -11.01 11.28 -10.76
CA ARG A 93 -10.84 10.11 -11.63
C ARG A 93 -9.47 10.04 -12.26
N ASN A 94 -8.91 11.17 -12.69
CA ASN A 94 -7.57 11.23 -13.25
C ASN A 94 -6.53 10.83 -12.19
N MET A 95 -6.65 11.33 -10.96
CA MET A 95 -5.78 10.96 -9.85
C MET A 95 -5.84 9.45 -9.57
N LEU A 96 -7.05 8.91 -9.39
CA LEU A 96 -7.24 7.48 -9.13
C LEU A 96 -6.77 6.60 -10.29
N SER A 97 -6.91 7.06 -11.53
CA SER A 97 -6.43 6.33 -12.72
C SER A 97 -4.90 6.34 -12.82
N SER A 98 -4.26 7.43 -12.41
CA SER A 98 -2.80 7.53 -12.32
C SER A 98 -2.25 6.56 -11.27
N PHE A 99 -2.90 6.47 -10.11
CA PHE A 99 -2.56 5.50 -9.06
C PHE A 99 -2.74 4.06 -9.55
N ALA A 100 -3.90 3.73 -10.11
CA ALA A 100 -4.18 2.40 -10.65
C ALA A 100 -3.16 1.97 -11.74
N ASN A 101 -2.73 2.89 -12.59
CA ASN A 101 -1.68 2.61 -13.58
C ASN A 101 -0.34 2.28 -12.93
N ARG A 102 0.00 2.95 -11.81
CA ARG A 102 1.24 2.72 -11.10
C ARG A 102 1.29 1.34 -10.45
N GLU A 103 0.16 0.81 -9.96
CA GLU A 103 0.08 -0.57 -9.46
C GLU A 103 0.50 -1.58 -10.54
N GLY A 104 0.14 -1.33 -11.80
CA GLY A 104 0.61 -2.16 -12.92
C GLY A 104 2.13 -2.08 -13.14
N VAL A 105 2.80 -0.98 -12.80
CA VAL A 105 4.27 -0.88 -12.82
C VAL A 105 4.86 -1.71 -11.68
N HIS A 106 4.31 -1.60 -10.46
CA HIS A 106 4.75 -2.39 -9.32
C HIS A 106 4.66 -3.89 -9.60
N GLN A 107 3.51 -4.37 -10.10
CA GLN A 107 3.31 -5.78 -10.48
C GLN A 107 4.40 -6.27 -11.44
N ARG A 108 4.69 -5.51 -12.51
CA ARG A 108 5.74 -5.89 -13.48
C ARG A 108 7.13 -5.86 -12.88
N ALA A 109 7.42 -4.89 -11.99
CA ALA A 109 8.72 -4.78 -11.35
C ALA A 109 9.00 -5.96 -10.41
N TYR A 110 8.02 -6.38 -9.60
CA TYR A 110 8.17 -7.55 -8.74
C TYR A 110 8.17 -8.86 -9.53
N ALA A 111 7.41 -8.96 -10.61
CA ALA A 111 7.51 -10.10 -11.52
C ALA A 111 8.91 -10.19 -12.17
N LEU A 112 9.45 -9.07 -12.67
CA LEU A 112 10.81 -9.01 -13.21
C LEU A 112 11.87 -9.39 -12.16
N LEU A 113 11.69 -8.96 -10.91
CA LEU A 113 12.58 -9.34 -9.81
C LEU A 113 12.53 -10.86 -9.58
N ASN A 114 11.34 -11.46 -9.49
CA ASN A 114 11.17 -12.90 -9.32
C ASN A 114 11.84 -13.69 -10.47
N ASP A 115 11.60 -13.30 -11.71
CA ASP A 115 12.22 -13.91 -12.90
C ASP A 115 13.76 -13.81 -12.85
N THR A 116 14.28 -12.62 -12.46
CA THR A 116 15.71 -12.37 -12.37
C THR A 116 16.38 -13.24 -11.31
N LEU A 117 15.70 -13.51 -10.20
CA LEU A 117 16.18 -14.39 -9.13
C LEU A 117 16.02 -15.88 -9.49
N GLY A 118 15.30 -16.19 -10.56
CA GLY A 118 15.00 -17.55 -11.00
C GLY A 118 13.99 -18.25 -10.10
N LEU A 119 13.09 -17.51 -9.50
CA LEU A 119 11.96 -18.08 -8.77
C LEU A 119 10.95 -18.67 -9.77
N PRO A 120 10.41 -19.87 -9.52
CA PRO A 120 9.46 -20.50 -10.43
C PRO A 120 8.09 -19.82 -10.39
N ASP A 121 7.31 -19.95 -11.47
CA ASP A 121 5.98 -19.33 -11.61
C ASP A 121 5.01 -19.74 -10.48
N GLU A 122 5.19 -20.93 -9.92
CA GLU A 122 4.39 -21.41 -8.79
C GLU A 122 4.48 -20.50 -7.55
N GLU A 123 5.57 -19.75 -7.37
CA GLU A 123 5.72 -18.82 -6.25
C GLU A 123 4.70 -17.67 -6.31
N HIS A 124 4.23 -17.28 -7.50
CA HIS A 124 3.20 -16.25 -7.64
C HIS A 124 1.82 -16.69 -7.12
N SER A 125 1.56 -17.98 -7.01
CA SER A 125 0.33 -18.54 -6.45
C SER A 125 0.49 -19.12 -5.04
N ALA A 126 1.73 -19.26 -4.55
CA ALA A 126 2.04 -19.90 -3.29
C ALA A 126 1.43 -19.18 -2.07
N PHE A 127 1.10 -17.88 -2.19
CA PHE A 127 0.41 -17.13 -1.11
C PHE A 127 -0.92 -17.80 -0.69
N MET A 128 -1.59 -18.51 -1.59
CA MET A 128 -2.85 -19.23 -1.29
C MET A 128 -2.66 -20.42 -0.35
N GLU A 129 -1.45 -20.94 -0.23
CA GLU A 129 -1.11 -22.06 0.66
C GLU A 129 -0.88 -21.63 2.10
N TYR A 130 -0.73 -20.30 2.33
CA TYR A 130 -0.49 -19.71 3.66
C TYR A 130 -1.70 -18.92 4.12
N THR A 131 -2.34 -19.37 5.22
CA THR A 131 -3.51 -18.69 5.79
C THR A 131 -3.23 -17.23 6.11
N GLU A 132 -2.01 -16.91 6.58
CA GLU A 132 -1.58 -15.56 6.90
C GLU A 132 -1.61 -14.63 5.68
N MET A 133 -1.25 -15.14 4.52
CA MET A 133 -1.24 -14.39 3.27
C MET A 133 -2.64 -14.31 2.65
N ALA A 134 -3.36 -15.43 2.60
CA ALA A 134 -4.73 -15.49 2.07
C ALA A 134 -5.67 -14.55 2.85
N ASP A 135 -5.62 -14.58 4.19
CA ASP A 135 -6.42 -13.70 5.03
C ASP A 135 -6.14 -12.21 4.77
N LYS A 136 -4.87 -11.83 4.47
CA LYS A 136 -4.52 -10.45 4.10
C LYS A 136 -5.15 -10.04 2.77
N ILE A 137 -5.06 -10.88 1.76
CA ILE A 137 -5.65 -10.60 0.44
C ILE A 137 -7.17 -10.52 0.56
N ASP A 138 -7.81 -11.40 1.30
CA ASP A 138 -9.25 -11.35 1.53
C ASP A 138 -9.67 -10.06 2.28
N PHE A 139 -8.91 -9.65 3.29
CA PHE A 139 -9.13 -8.38 3.98
C PHE A 139 -9.02 -7.18 3.02
N MET A 140 -8.10 -7.18 2.08
CA MET A 140 -7.91 -6.10 1.11
C MET A 140 -9.07 -5.99 0.10
N LYS A 141 -9.81 -7.08 -0.15
CA LYS A 141 -10.96 -7.14 -1.09
C LYS A 141 -12.25 -6.57 -0.52
N GLU A 142 -12.38 -6.44 0.80
CA GLU A 142 -13.63 -6.04 1.43
C GLU A 142 -14.01 -4.60 1.06
N GLY A 143 -15.27 -4.39 0.64
CA GLY A 143 -15.76 -3.05 0.35
C GLY A 143 -17.22 -2.99 -0.08
N ASP A 144 -18.02 -2.19 0.63
CA ASP A 144 -19.39 -1.82 0.21
C ASP A 144 -19.36 -0.44 -0.47
N ILE A 145 -19.67 -0.39 -1.75
CA ILE A 145 -19.74 0.84 -2.54
C ILE A 145 -21.17 1.33 -2.81
N HIS A 146 -22.17 0.73 -2.16
CA HIS A 146 -23.58 1.06 -2.38
C HIS A 146 -24.11 2.11 -1.41
N SER A 147 -23.40 2.37 -0.32
CA SER A 147 -23.72 3.41 0.65
C SER A 147 -22.59 4.42 0.83
N HIS A 148 -22.91 5.65 1.25
CA HIS A 148 -21.86 6.65 1.56
C HIS A 148 -20.97 6.19 2.72
N THR A 149 -21.53 5.52 3.73
CA THR A 149 -20.73 4.95 4.83
C THR A 149 -19.78 3.86 4.32
N GLY A 150 -20.28 2.97 3.45
CA GLY A 150 -19.46 1.94 2.83
C GLY A 150 -18.33 2.52 1.99
N LEU A 151 -18.62 3.52 1.15
CA LEU A 151 -17.62 4.18 0.31
C LEU A 151 -16.56 4.92 1.16
N ALA A 152 -16.96 5.54 2.29
CA ALA A 152 -15.99 6.12 3.24
C ALA A 152 -15.08 5.04 3.85
N LEU A 153 -15.62 3.85 4.14
CA LEU A 153 -14.83 2.72 4.64
C LEU A 153 -13.87 2.18 3.57
N VAL A 154 -14.28 2.11 2.30
CA VAL A 154 -13.40 1.74 1.18
C VAL A 154 -12.21 2.70 1.07
N LEU A 155 -12.42 4.02 1.19
CA LEU A 155 -11.33 4.99 1.19
C LEU A 155 -10.42 4.84 2.40
N ALA A 156 -10.97 4.61 3.59
CA ALA A 156 -10.16 4.34 4.79
C ALA A 156 -9.38 3.04 4.66
N GLN A 157 -9.99 2.00 4.08
CA GLN A 157 -9.35 0.71 3.80
C GLN A 157 -8.15 0.86 2.86
N SER A 158 -8.28 1.66 1.78
CA SER A 158 -7.19 1.95 0.86
C SER A 158 -5.99 2.59 1.56
N VAL A 159 -6.23 3.54 2.48
CA VAL A 159 -5.15 4.14 3.28
C VAL A 159 -4.40 3.11 4.13
N PHE A 160 -5.08 2.07 4.64
CA PHE A 160 -4.42 0.99 5.36
C PHE A 160 -3.77 -0.02 4.41
N ASN A 161 -4.39 -0.38 3.29
CA ASN A 161 -3.83 -1.31 2.32
C ASN A 161 -2.49 -0.80 1.78
N GLU A 162 -2.48 0.40 1.23
CA GLU A 162 -1.30 1.00 0.59
C GLU A 162 -0.34 1.64 1.61
N GLY A 163 -0.87 2.13 2.72
CA GLY A 163 -0.08 2.85 3.72
C GLY A 163 0.46 2.01 4.88
N MET A 164 0.11 0.74 4.97
CA MET A 164 0.52 -0.11 6.08
C MET A 164 0.71 -1.58 5.68
N SER A 165 -0.25 -2.18 4.95
CA SER A 165 -0.22 -3.63 4.66
C SER A 165 0.90 -4.05 3.70
N LEU A 166 1.55 -3.11 3.02
CA LEU A 166 2.75 -3.34 2.20
C LEU A 166 4.04 -3.00 2.98
N PHE A 167 3.96 -2.17 4.02
CA PHE A 167 5.13 -1.58 4.66
C PHE A 167 5.99 -2.57 5.46
N ALA A 168 5.41 -3.65 6.00
CA ALA A 168 6.23 -4.71 6.60
C ALA A 168 7.14 -5.35 5.56
N SER A 169 6.59 -5.68 4.39
CA SER A 169 7.36 -6.24 3.27
C SER A 169 8.44 -5.28 2.80
N PHE A 170 8.12 -4.00 2.61
CA PHE A 170 9.10 -2.97 2.24
C PHE A 170 10.28 -2.92 3.21
N VAL A 171 10.00 -2.82 4.50
CA VAL A 171 11.03 -2.73 5.54
C VAL A 171 11.93 -3.97 5.56
N MET A 172 11.33 -5.16 5.48
CA MET A 172 12.05 -6.42 5.47
C MET A 172 12.97 -6.55 4.25
N LEU A 173 12.51 -6.14 3.05
CA LEU A 173 13.32 -6.17 1.83
C LEU A 173 14.40 -5.08 1.81
N LEU A 174 14.08 -3.83 2.20
CA LEU A 174 15.06 -2.73 2.29
C LEU A 174 16.18 -3.01 3.27
N ASN A 175 15.96 -3.82 4.29
CA ASN A 175 16.99 -4.15 5.25
C ASN A 175 18.21 -4.81 4.59
N PHE A 176 18.02 -5.58 3.51
CA PHE A 176 19.15 -6.18 2.78
C PHE A 176 20.03 -5.12 2.11
N GLN A 177 19.43 -4.07 1.56
CA GLN A 177 20.16 -2.95 0.96
C GLN A 177 21.05 -2.21 1.99
N ARG A 178 20.60 -2.08 3.25
CA ARG A 178 21.41 -1.50 4.34
C ARG A 178 22.73 -2.22 4.54
N PHE A 179 22.77 -3.52 4.28
CA PHE A 179 23.95 -4.35 4.41
C PHE A 179 24.65 -4.60 3.07
N GLY A 180 24.35 -3.78 2.06
CA GLY A 180 25.00 -3.82 0.75
C GLY A 180 24.63 -5.04 -0.10
N LYS A 181 23.44 -5.65 0.16
CA LYS A 181 22.91 -6.80 -0.56
C LYS A 181 21.61 -6.39 -1.29
N MET A 182 21.36 -7.01 -2.45
CA MET A 182 20.08 -6.85 -3.18
C MET A 182 19.70 -5.38 -3.44
N LYS A 183 20.63 -4.60 -3.97
CA LYS A 183 20.44 -3.16 -4.17
C LYS A 183 19.39 -2.82 -5.22
N GLY A 184 19.30 -3.61 -6.30
CA GLY A 184 18.26 -3.42 -7.32
C GLY A 184 16.87 -3.69 -6.77
N MET A 185 16.69 -4.76 -5.98
CA MET A 185 15.47 -5.00 -5.21
C MET A 185 15.16 -3.80 -4.30
N GLY A 186 16.16 -3.29 -3.57
CA GLY A 186 16.01 -2.11 -2.72
C GLY A 186 15.53 -0.88 -3.51
N THR A 187 16.05 -0.67 -4.71
CA THR A 187 15.65 0.43 -5.59
C THR A 187 14.16 0.33 -6.00
N ILE A 188 13.71 -0.87 -6.39
CA ILE A 188 12.28 -1.11 -6.70
C ILE A 188 11.43 -0.78 -5.48
N VAL A 189 11.82 -1.26 -4.29
CA VAL A 189 11.10 -1.01 -3.04
C VAL A 189 11.06 0.47 -2.68
N GLU A 190 12.18 1.22 -2.81
CA GLU A 190 12.23 2.66 -2.56
C GLU A 190 11.27 3.44 -3.48
N TRP A 191 11.23 3.09 -4.78
CA TRP A 191 10.32 3.72 -5.72
C TRP A 191 8.86 3.38 -5.42
N SER A 192 8.56 2.13 -5.05
CA SER A 192 7.22 1.72 -4.63
C SER A 192 6.77 2.49 -3.38
N ILE A 193 7.61 2.60 -2.34
CA ILE A 193 7.30 3.37 -1.11
C ILE A 193 6.97 4.83 -1.43
N ARG A 194 7.72 5.45 -2.32
CA ARG A 194 7.49 6.83 -2.75
C ARG A 194 6.11 6.98 -3.39
N ASP A 195 5.75 6.05 -4.27
CA ASP A 195 4.46 6.03 -4.95
C ASP A 195 3.33 5.78 -3.94
N GLU A 196 3.45 4.77 -3.08
CA GLU A 196 2.46 4.45 -2.05
C GLU A 196 2.25 5.60 -1.05
N THR A 197 3.31 6.34 -0.74
CA THR A 197 3.19 7.54 0.10
C THR A 197 2.28 8.58 -0.54
N MET A 198 2.36 8.77 -1.86
CA MET A 198 1.49 9.69 -2.60
C MET A 198 0.06 9.14 -2.73
N HIS A 199 -0.11 7.83 -2.94
CA HIS A 199 -1.42 7.19 -2.96
C HIS A 199 -2.15 7.39 -1.63
N VAL A 200 -1.46 7.15 -0.52
CA VAL A 200 -2.00 7.38 0.84
C VAL A 200 -2.38 8.85 1.06
N GLN A 201 -1.55 9.80 0.63
CA GLN A 201 -1.87 11.23 0.72
C GLN A 201 -3.16 11.55 -0.05
N GLY A 202 -3.28 11.08 -1.27
CA GLY A 202 -4.45 11.26 -2.12
C GLY A 202 -5.71 10.63 -1.54
N ASN A 203 -5.63 9.37 -1.15
CA ASN A 203 -6.77 8.63 -0.60
C ASN A 203 -7.23 9.16 0.77
N ALA A 204 -6.30 9.55 1.64
CA ALA A 204 -6.64 10.19 2.92
C ALA A 204 -7.27 11.58 2.73
N LYS A 205 -6.79 12.35 1.74
CA LYS A 205 -7.40 13.64 1.40
C LYS A 205 -8.79 13.43 0.80
N LEU A 206 -8.95 12.47 -0.11
CA LEU A 206 -10.23 12.12 -0.70
C LEU A 206 -11.24 11.65 0.35
N TYR A 207 -10.81 10.83 1.32
CA TYR A 207 -11.63 10.45 2.47
C TYR A 207 -12.15 11.67 3.24
N ARG A 208 -11.29 12.64 3.53
CA ARG A 208 -11.69 13.84 4.26
C ARG A 208 -12.67 14.70 3.48
N GLU A 209 -12.39 14.99 2.20
CA GLU A 209 -13.31 15.71 1.31
C GLU A 209 -14.66 15.01 1.23
N PHE A 210 -14.66 13.67 1.11
CA PHE A 210 -15.89 12.88 1.08
C PHE A 210 -16.68 13.00 2.38
N CYS A 211 -16.02 12.99 3.53
CA CYS A 211 -16.65 13.21 4.83
C CYS A 211 -17.19 14.63 5.00
N GLU A 212 -16.51 15.65 4.44
CA GLU A 212 -16.97 17.04 4.43
C GLU A 212 -18.22 17.21 3.56
N GLU A 213 -18.30 16.56 2.40
CA GLU A 213 -19.49 16.56 1.54
C GLU A 213 -20.66 15.76 2.15
N HIS A 214 -20.35 14.76 2.98
CA HIS A 214 -21.35 13.86 3.58
C HIS A 214 -21.27 13.83 5.12
N PRO A 215 -21.45 14.96 5.83
CA PRO A 215 -21.17 15.03 7.28
C PRO A 215 -22.06 14.11 8.13
N ARG A 216 -23.19 13.65 7.60
CA ARG A 216 -24.12 12.74 8.33
C ARG A 216 -23.52 11.36 8.57
N ILE A 217 -22.55 10.92 7.75
CA ILE A 217 -21.91 9.61 7.95
C ILE A 217 -20.83 9.67 9.04
N VAL A 218 -20.33 10.86 9.38
CA VAL A 218 -19.23 11.04 10.35
C VAL A 218 -19.78 10.92 11.78
N ASN A 219 -19.97 9.70 12.22
CA ASN A 219 -20.52 9.35 13.51
C ASN A 219 -19.64 8.32 14.25
N ASP A 220 -20.03 7.95 15.46
CA ASP A 220 -19.26 7.02 16.28
C ASP A 220 -19.24 5.59 15.69
N GLU A 221 -20.24 5.20 14.91
CA GLU A 221 -20.26 3.91 14.23
C GLU A 221 -19.19 3.84 13.13
N LEU A 222 -19.08 4.86 12.27
CA LEU A 222 -18.03 4.94 11.25
C LEU A 222 -16.63 4.89 11.91
N LYS A 223 -16.43 5.70 12.96
CA LYS A 223 -15.15 5.72 13.70
C LYS A 223 -14.82 4.37 14.31
N SER A 224 -15.81 3.70 14.91
CA SER A 224 -15.62 2.37 15.48
C SER A 224 -15.19 1.35 14.42
N LYS A 225 -15.84 1.36 13.25
CA LYS A 225 -15.48 0.48 12.12
C LYS A 225 -14.05 0.75 11.61
N ILE A 226 -13.62 2.01 11.52
CA ILE A 226 -12.24 2.35 11.13
C ILE A 226 -11.23 1.84 12.18
N TYR A 227 -11.53 1.97 13.48
CA TYR A 227 -10.64 1.42 14.51
C TYR A 227 -10.57 -0.11 14.49
N GLU A 228 -11.67 -0.81 14.23
CA GLU A 228 -11.66 -2.27 14.07
C GLU A 228 -10.89 -2.69 12.82
N MET A 229 -11.05 -1.97 11.72
CA MET A 229 -10.27 -2.14 10.50
C MET A 229 -8.76 -2.00 10.78
N ALA A 230 -8.34 -0.92 11.46
CA ALA A 230 -6.94 -0.71 11.83
C ALA A 230 -6.38 -1.84 12.71
N LYS A 231 -7.16 -2.33 13.70
CA LYS A 231 -6.76 -3.46 14.55
C LYS A 231 -6.61 -4.75 13.75
N ASN A 232 -7.57 -5.03 12.86
CA ASN A 232 -7.51 -6.21 11.99
C ASN A 232 -6.30 -6.16 11.07
N ALA A 233 -6.07 -5.04 10.42
CA ALA A 233 -4.93 -4.84 9.55
C ALA A 233 -3.59 -5.07 10.30
N VAL A 234 -3.40 -4.46 11.48
CA VAL A 234 -2.21 -4.69 12.30
C VAL A 234 -2.06 -6.17 12.69
N LYS A 235 -3.15 -6.83 13.09
CA LYS A 235 -3.11 -8.25 13.46
C LYS A 235 -2.68 -9.14 12.28
N LEU A 236 -3.19 -8.86 11.09
CA LEU A 236 -2.83 -9.61 9.87
C LEU A 236 -1.37 -9.38 9.52
N GLU A 237 -0.88 -8.14 9.62
CA GLU A 237 0.54 -7.83 9.42
C GLU A 237 1.44 -8.57 10.42
N GLU A 238 1.09 -8.55 11.69
CA GLU A 238 1.88 -9.25 12.72
C GLU A 238 1.96 -10.76 12.50
N ARG A 239 0.88 -11.37 11.98
CA ARG A 239 0.88 -12.79 11.57
C ARG A 239 1.79 -13.04 10.37
N PHE A 240 1.72 -12.19 9.37
CA PHE A 240 2.57 -12.27 8.18
C PHE A 240 4.05 -12.07 8.53
N ILE A 241 4.37 -11.07 9.36
CA ILE A 241 5.74 -10.85 9.86
C ILE A 241 6.24 -12.11 10.57
N HIS A 242 5.44 -12.68 11.46
CA HIS A 242 5.79 -13.90 12.16
C HIS A 242 6.08 -15.06 11.18
N LEU A 243 5.24 -15.22 10.15
CA LEU A 243 5.45 -16.24 9.11
C LEU A 243 6.78 -16.03 8.38
N ALA A 244 7.13 -14.80 7.99
CA ALA A 244 8.40 -14.50 7.33
C ALA A 244 9.60 -14.86 8.21
N TYR A 245 9.54 -14.56 9.51
CA TYR A 245 10.61 -14.87 10.48
C TYR A 245 10.70 -16.34 10.86
N GLN A 246 9.76 -17.21 10.47
CA GLN A 246 9.93 -18.67 10.61
C GLN A 246 11.11 -19.20 9.77
N SER A 247 11.49 -18.50 8.70
CA SER A 247 12.70 -18.79 7.94
C SER A 247 13.98 -18.50 8.72
N GLY A 248 13.89 -17.74 9.83
CA GLY A 248 14.99 -17.35 10.73
C GLY A 248 15.18 -15.84 10.82
N GLU A 249 16.07 -15.44 11.73
CA GLU A 249 16.42 -14.02 11.95
C GLU A 249 17.23 -13.45 10.79
N ILE A 250 17.06 -12.17 10.49
CA ILE A 250 17.88 -11.42 9.53
C ILE A 250 18.73 -10.36 10.25
N GLU A 251 19.86 -10.04 9.67
CA GLU A 251 20.84 -9.11 10.24
C GLU A 251 20.22 -7.72 10.46
N GLY A 252 20.33 -7.20 11.68
CA GLY A 252 19.98 -5.81 12.01
C GLY A 252 18.49 -5.45 12.02
N LEU A 253 17.60 -6.43 11.95
CA LEU A 253 16.15 -6.22 12.01
C LEU A 253 15.45 -7.41 12.69
N SER A 254 14.90 -7.21 13.86
CA SER A 254 14.15 -8.26 14.56
C SER A 254 12.67 -8.27 14.18
N GLU A 255 12.02 -9.43 14.37
CA GLU A 255 10.57 -9.56 14.22
C GLU A 255 9.80 -8.49 15.02
N ASN A 256 10.25 -8.24 16.27
CA ASN A 256 9.61 -7.24 17.13
C ASN A 256 9.76 -5.81 16.60
N ASP A 257 10.91 -5.46 16.01
CA ASP A 257 11.12 -4.12 15.44
C ASP A 257 10.16 -3.86 14.29
N VAL A 258 9.95 -4.83 13.42
CA VAL A 258 8.99 -4.73 12.30
C VAL A 258 7.56 -4.59 12.84
N LYS A 259 7.17 -5.39 13.85
CA LYS A 259 5.83 -5.29 14.48
C LYS A 259 5.60 -3.92 15.13
N GLN A 260 6.61 -3.38 15.84
CA GLN A 260 6.50 -2.04 16.43
C GLN A 260 6.40 -0.96 15.34
N TYR A 261 7.15 -1.10 14.23
CA TYR A 261 7.08 -0.18 13.11
C TYR A 261 5.68 -0.19 12.48
N ILE A 262 5.06 -1.34 12.26
CA ILE A 262 3.69 -1.43 11.72
C ILE A 262 2.68 -0.76 12.65
N ARG A 263 2.80 -0.91 13.96
CA ARG A 263 1.94 -0.21 14.93
C ARG A 263 2.15 1.31 14.87
N HIS A 264 3.39 1.77 14.72
CA HIS A 264 3.70 3.19 14.53
C HIS A 264 3.04 3.73 13.24
N ILE A 265 3.20 3.03 12.12
CA ILE A 265 2.59 3.41 10.85
C ILE A 265 1.06 3.41 10.95
N ALA A 266 0.44 2.42 11.59
CA ALA A 266 -1.01 2.38 11.79
C ALA A 266 -1.54 3.61 12.52
N ASP A 267 -0.83 4.08 13.55
CA ASP A 267 -1.17 5.33 14.26
C ASP A 267 -1.07 6.55 13.34
N ARG A 268 -0.07 6.61 12.46
CA ARG A 268 0.07 7.68 11.46
C ARG A 268 -1.09 7.67 10.45
N ARG A 269 -1.52 6.49 9.98
CA ARG A 269 -2.67 6.37 9.06
C ARG A 269 -3.98 6.79 9.74
N LEU A 270 -4.18 6.41 11.01
CA LEU A 270 -5.31 6.90 11.79
C LEU A 270 -5.32 8.44 11.88
N LEU A 271 -4.18 9.08 12.15
CA LEU A 271 -4.05 10.54 12.16
C LEU A 271 -4.40 11.17 10.80
N GLN A 272 -3.94 10.58 9.69
CA GLN A 272 -4.25 11.04 8.34
C GLN A 272 -5.75 10.96 8.03
N LEU A 273 -6.46 9.99 8.61
CA LEU A 273 -7.92 9.88 8.53
C LEU A 273 -8.67 10.76 9.55
N GLY A 274 -7.96 11.62 10.31
CA GLY A 274 -8.57 12.48 11.33
C GLY A 274 -8.96 11.75 12.62
N MET A 275 -8.42 10.54 12.83
CA MET A 275 -8.66 9.70 14.01
C MET A 275 -7.53 9.89 15.05
N LYS A 276 -7.78 9.48 16.30
CA LYS A 276 -6.74 9.48 17.34
C LYS A 276 -5.87 8.21 17.22
N PRO A 277 -4.57 8.28 17.57
CA PRO A 277 -3.71 7.11 17.67
C PRO A 277 -4.29 6.04 18.61
N LYS A 278 -4.03 4.77 18.31
CA LYS A 278 -4.59 3.62 19.04
C LYS A 278 -3.53 2.66 19.59
N PHE A 279 -2.39 2.55 18.91
CA PHE A 279 -1.37 1.55 19.22
C PHE A 279 -0.27 2.08 20.15
N GLY A 280 -0.13 3.40 20.27
CA GLY A 280 0.71 4.05 21.26
C GLY A 280 2.21 4.07 20.98
N VAL A 281 2.63 3.74 19.75
CA VAL A 281 4.04 3.80 19.32
C VAL A 281 4.31 5.18 18.74
N LYS A 282 4.78 6.11 19.58
CA LYS A 282 4.95 7.52 19.20
C LYS A 282 6.16 7.76 18.30
N ASP A 283 7.30 7.18 18.64
CA ASP A 283 8.55 7.38 17.94
C ASP A 283 8.76 6.24 16.92
N ASN A 284 9.36 6.57 15.77
CA ASN A 284 9.71 5.56 14.77
C ASN A 284 10.74 4.59 15.36
N PRO A 285 10.42 3.28 15.52
CA PRO A 285 11.36 2.31 16.05
C PRO A 285 12.53 1.99 15.10
N LEU A 286 12.42 2.43 13.83
CA LEU A 286 13.42 2.22 12.77
C LEU A 286 13.93 3.57 12.24
N PRO A 287 14.81 4.28 12.96
CA PRO A 287 15.26 5.64 12.58
C PRO A 287 15.88 5.72 11.17
N TRP A 288 16.43 4.61 10.66
CA TRP A 288 16.98 4.54 9.32
C TRP A 288 15.91 4.65 8.21
N LEU A 289 14.62 4.62 8.57
CA LEU A 289 13.46 4.84 7.70
C LEU A 289 12.78 6.20 7.94
N ASP A 290 13.44 7.16 8.59
CA ASP A 290 12.81 8.48 8.85
C ASP A 290 12.50 9.28 7.58
N TRP A 291 13.04 8.86 6.43
CA TRP A 291 12.75 9.42 5.11
C TRP A 291 11.44 8.87 4.46
N VAL A 292 10.85 7.82 5.00
CA VAL A 292 9.59 7.17 4.57
C VAL A 292 8.35 7.86 5.25
#